data_c3f445bf734a2ad0d0f2cd58531d3bff
#
_entry.id   c3f445bf734a2ad0d0f2cd58531d3bff
#
_cell.length_a   1.000
_cell.length_b   1.000
_cell.length_c   1.000
_cell.angle_alpha   90.00
_cell.angle_beta   90.00
_cell.angle_gamma   90.00
#
_symmetry.space_group_name_H-M   'P 1'
#
loop_
_entity.id
_entity.type
_entity.pdbx_description
1 polymer ?
#
loop_
_entity_poly.entity_id
_entity_poly.type
_entity_poly.pdbx_seq_one_letter_code
_entity_poly.pdbx_strand_id
1 'polypeptide(L)'
;MRILIDIGHPAHVHLFKNFAKIMMGKGHQVLFTCREKEFEIELLKANGFTYQSFGKKYKSIIGKILGLLKFDYMEWKACRKFKPDILLSHGSMYAAHAAWLVRKPHIAFDDTYNMEQIHLYEPFTPVLLTGDYEHPRVSKKEIRYAGYHELSYLHPNYYTPNKDILKDLGVTPDEKYVLVRFIALNATHDIGNKGIPTKQKIEAVKALTKYAKVFISSEGVLPQELEQYRLKTRPEQLIDVMAFASLVWGESITIPAEAAVLGVPAMNNNNMKSYYLIDEQDNYGLCYCYKSNEDDLNKALQKCIELLKRDKQDLSAEWKAKRDKLLNDHIDVTAFLVWFVENYPGSKQIMTDNPDYQYRFK
;
A
#
# COMPACT_ATOMS: atom_id res chain seq x y z
N MET A 1 -17.83 -18.07 -8.83
CA MET A 1 -16.75 -17.66 -9.75
C MET A 1 -15.41 -18.22 -9.29
N ARG A 2 -14.47 -18.33 -10.20
CA ARG A 2 -13.05 -18.64 -9.93
C ARG A 2 -12.24 -17.39 -10.21
N ILE A 3 -11.58 -16.86 -9.19
CA ILE A 3 -10.88 -15.58 -9.23
C ILE A 3 -9.40 -15.84 -9.03
N LEU A 4 -8.56 -15.39 -9.96
CA LEU A 4 -7.12 -15.43 -9.82
C LEU A 4 -6.61 -14.04 -9.51
N ILE A 5 -5.80 -13.90 -8.47
CA ILE A 5 -5.22 -12.62 -8.02
C ILE A 5 -3.70 -12.72 -8.09
N ASP A 6 -3.09 -11.93 -8.97
CA ASP A 6 -1.64 -11.90 -9.06
C ASP A 6 -1.05 -10.75 -8.24
N ILE A 7 -0.09 -11.09 -7.39
CA ILE A 7 0.58 -10.14 -6.50
C ILE A 7 2.09 -10.11 -6.74
N GLY A 8 2.68 -8.96 -6.57
CA GLY A 8 4.12 -8.76 -6.76
C GLY A 8 4.80 -7.99 -5.63
N HIS A 9 4.04 -7.67 -4.56
CA HIS A 9 4.50 -6.91 -3.39
C HIS A 9 3.59 -7.20 -2.20
N PRO A 10 4.07 -7.13 -0.93
CA PRO A 10 3.24 -7.31 0.27
C PRO A 10 2.00 -6.41 0.33
N ALA A 11 2.10 -5.15 -0.10
CA ALA A 11 0.97 -4.22 -0.14
C ALA A 11 -0.21 -4.75 -1.00
N HIS A 12 0.06 -5.53 -2.06
CA HIS A 12 -0.99 -6.12 -2.88
C HIS A 12 -1.76 -7.23 -2.12
N VAL A 13 -1.12 -7.91 -1.17
CA VAL A 13 -1.83 -8.85 -0.28
C VAL A 13 -2.83 -8.07 0.58
N HIS A 14 -2.39 -6.95 1.16
CA HIS A 14 -3.28 -6.09 1.94
C HIS A 14 -4.45 -5.57 1.10
N LEU A 15 -4.20 -5.05 -0.10
CA LEU A 15 -5.22 -4.57 -1.05
C LEU A 15 -6.33 -5.59 -1.29
N PHE A 16 -5.98 -6.86 -1.49
CA PHE A 16 -6.95 -7.89 -1.90
C PHE A 16 -7.41 -8.81 -0.76
N LYS A 17 -6.84 -8.75 0.45
CA LYS A 17 -7.15 -9.74 1.51
C LYS A 17 -8.61 -9.76 1.93
N ASN A 18 -9.25 -8.59 2.12
CA ASN A 18 -10.64 -8.52 2.56
C ASN A 18 -11.59 -8.90 1.41
N PHE A 19 -11.33 -8.41 0.20
CA PHE A 19 -12.03 -8.85 -0.99
C PHE A 19 -12.00 -10.38 -1.13
N ALA A 20 -10.82 -11.00 -1.04
CA ALA A 20 -10.67 -12.44 -1.17
C ALA A 20 -11.44 -13.21 -0.08
N LYS A 21 -11.36 -12.76 1.19
CA LYS A 21 -12.12 -13.37 2.30
C LYS A 21 -13.63 -13.30 2.07
N ILE A 22 -14.15 -12.14 1.65
CA ILE A 22 -15.58 -11.95 1.38
C ILE A 22 -16.01 -12.86 0.21
N MET A 23 -15.23 -12.88 -0.89
CA MET A 23 -15.55 -13.71 -2.04
C MET A 23 -15.52 -15.20 -1.69
N MET A 24 -14.54 -15.66 -0.92
CA MET A 24 -14.50 -17.04 -0.43
C MET A 24 -15.68 -17.36 0.49
N GLY A 25 -16.06 -16.44 1.38
CA GLY A 25 -17.26 -16.57 2.22
C GLY A 25 -18.56 -16.67 1.45
N LYS A 26 -18.62 -16.08 0.25
CA LYS A 26 -19.74 -16.20 -0.70
C LYS A 26 -19.69 -17.48 -1.57
N GLY A 27 -18.72 -18.36 -1.34
CA GLY A 27 -18.56 -19.63 -2.07
C GLY A 27 -17.77 -19.53 -3.38
N HIS A 28 -17.10 -18.40 -3.64
CA HIS A 28 -16.19 -18.28 -4.79
C HIS A 28 -14.83 -18.91 -4.48
N GLN A 29 -14.13 -19.36 -5.52
CA GLN A 29 -12.78 -19.91 -5.39
C GLN A 29 -11.77 -18.81 -5.71
N VAL A 30 -10.80 -18.59 -4.81
CA VAL A 30 -9.74 -17.61 -4.98
C VAL A 30 -8.39 -18.32 -5.00
N LEU A 31 -7.55 -18.01 -5.98
CA LEU A 31 -6.16 -18.44 -6.07
C LEU A 31 -5.26 -17.20 -6.18
N PHE A 32 -4.26 -17.11 -5.31
CA PHE A 32 -3.20 -16.12 -5.47
C PHE A 32 -2.03 -16.70 -6.26
N THR A 33 -1.47 -15.91 -7.17
CA THR A 33 -0.16 -16.16 -7.76
C THR A 33 0.83 -15.09 -7.28
N CYS A 34 2.08 -15.44 -7.05
CA CYS A 34 3.04 -14.49 -6.52
C CYS A 34 4.48 -14.78 -6.97
N ARG A 35 5.30 -13.74 -6.92
CA ARG A 35 6.76 -13.78 -7.07
C ARG A 35 7.39 -13.33 -5.77
N GLU A 36 8.32 -14.13 -5.26
CA GLU A 36 8.96 -13.87 -3.98
C GLU A 36 9.87 -12.64 -4.05
N LYS A 37 9.50 -11.60 -3.34
CA LYS A 37 10.28 -10.36 -3.21
C LYS A 37 10.65 -10.10 -1.76
N GLU A 38 9.68 -10.14 -0.87
CA GLU A 38 9.79 -9.80 0.55
C GLU A 38 9.07 -10.84 1.42
N PHE A 39 7.98 -10.45 2.07
CA PHE A 39 7.21 -11.29 3.01
C PHE A 39 5.76 -11.54 2.54
N GLU A 40 5.47 -11.41 1.25
CA GLU A 40 4.13 -11.67 0.70
C GLU A 40 3.65 -13.10 0.98
N ILE A 41 4.56 -14.09 0.98
CA ILE A 41 4.20 -15.49 1.27
C ILE A 41 3.76 -15.66 2.73
N GLU A 42 4.46 -15.01 3.67
CA GLU A 42 4.08 -15.02 5.07
C GLU A 42 2.69 -14.43 5.27
N LEU A 43 2.40 -13.31 4.60
CA LEU A 43 1.08 -12.68 4.63
C LEU A 43 -0.01 -13.57 4.04
N LEU A 44 0.24 -14.24 2.90
CA LEU A 44 -0.71 -15.17 2.30
C LEU A 44 -1.01 -16.35 3.24
N LYS A 45 0.02 -16.93 3.86
CA LYS A 45 -0.11 -18.01 4.85
C LYS A 45 -0.87 -17.56 6.08
N ALA A 46 -0.52 -16.40 6.65
CA ALA A 46 -1.19 -15.84 7.83
C ALA A 46 -2.69 -15.60 7.61
N ASN A 47 -3.09 -15.30 6.36
CA ASN A 47 -4.49 -15.14 5.99
C ASN A 47 -5.18 -16.44 5.55
N GLY A 48 -4.48 -17.58 5.49
CA GLY A 48 -5.04 -18.86 5.09
C GLY A 48 -5.37 -18.97 3.59
N PHE A 49 -4.74 -18.16 2.74
CA PHE A 49 -5.02 -18.14 1.31
C PHE A 49 -4.32 -19.27 0.56
N THR A 50 -5.01 -19.83 -0.43
CA THR A 50 -4.40 -20.74 -1.42
C THR A 50 -3.56 -19.93 -2.38
N TYR A 51 -2.28 -20.26 -2.55
CA TYR A 51 -1.38 -19.54 -3.42
C TYR A 51 -0.44 -20.46 -4.22
N GLN A 52 0.10 -19.93 -5.31
CA GLN A 52 1.14 -20.53 -6.11
C GLN A 52 2.31 -19.55 -6.26
N SER A 53 3.46 -19.87 -5.66
CA SER A 53 4.69 -19.09 -5.85
C SER A 53 5.38 -19.47 -7.16
N PHE A 54 5.90 -18.45 -7.87
CA PHE A 54 6.73 -18.61 -9.05
C PHE A 54 8.24 -18.48 -8.75
N GLY A 55 8.58 -18.36 -7.47
CA GLY A 55 9.95 -18.21 -7.00
C GLY A 55 10.46 -16.77 -7.07
N LYS A 56 11.76 -16.61 -6.83
CA LYS A 56 12.39 -15.29 -6.69
C LYS A 56 12.50 -14.54 -8.00
N LYS A 57 12.34 -13.21 -7.92
CA LYS A 57 12.61 -12.30 -9.05
C LYS A 57 14.10 -12.26 -9.38
N TYR A 58 14.42 -12.14 -10.67
CA TYR A 58 15.79 -11.98 -11.12
C TYR A 58 16.29 -10.54 -10.92
N LYS A 59 17.56 -10.40 -10.52
CA LYS A 59 18.18 -9.08 -10.28
C LYS A 59 18.86 -8.49 -11.52
N SER A 60 19.49 -9.33 -12.35
CA SER A 60 20.21 -8.87 -13.58
C SER A 60 19.25 -8.50 -14.71
N ILE A 61 19.67 -7.63 -15.62
CA ILE A 61 18.86 -7.20 -16.79
C ILE A 61 18.48 -8.40 -17.67
N ILE A 62 19.46 -9.25 -18.02
CA ILE A 62 19.22 -10.47 -18.82
C ILE A 62 18.28 -11.40 -18.06
N GLY A 63 18.51 -11.57 -16.75
CA GLY A 63 17.62 -12.34 -15.90
C GLY A 63 16.18 -11.78 -15.85
N LYS A 64 16.01 -10.46 -15.87
CA LYS A 64 14.68 -9.82 -15.91
C LYS A 64 13.95 -10.14 -17.23
N ILE A 65 14.65 -10.15 -18.37
CA ILE A 65 14.08 -10.50 -19.69
C ILE A 65 13.68 -11.99 -19.71
N LEU A 66 14.59 -12.89 -19.31
CA LEU A 66 14.28 -14.31 -19.20
C LEU A 66 13.18 -14.58 -18.17
N GLY A 67 13.18 -13.82 -17.08
CA GLY A 67 12.16 -13.86 -16.04
C GLY A 67 10.79 -13.44 -16.55
N LEU A 68 10.71 -12.47 -17.47
CA LEU A 68 9.46 -12.07 -18.10
C LEU A 68 8.80 -13.28 -18.77
N LEU A 69 9.51 -13.94 -19.70
CA LEU A 69 8.98 -15.09 -20.42
C LEU A 69 8.64 -16.26 -19.49
N LYS A 70 9.47 -16.51 -18.49
CA LYS A 70 9.24 -17.55 -17.48
C LYS A 70 7.97 -17.28 -16.68
N PHE A 71 7.79 -16.05 -16.17
CA PHE A 71 6.65 -15.71 -15.32
C PHE A 71 5.35 -15.61 -16.13
N ASP A 72 5.39 -15.11 -17.37
CA ASP A 72 4.26 -15.18 -18.29
C ASP A 72 3.81 -16.62 -18.53
N TYR A 73 4.76 -17.53 -18.78
CA TYR A 73 4.44 -18.95 -18.97
C TYR A 73 3.86 -19.58 -17.69
N MET A 74 4.42 -19.26 -16.53
CA MET A 74 3.94 -19.81 -15.24
C MET A 74 2.54 -19.29 -14.90
N GLU A 75 2.27 -18.00 -15.15
CA GLU A 75 0.95 -17.40 -14.95
C GLU A 75 -0.09 -18.02 -15.91
N TRP A 76 0.26 -18.14 -17.19
CA TRP A 76 -0.59 -18.83 -18.16
C TRP A 76 -0.88 -20.28 -17.75
N LYS A 77 0.14 -21.03 -17.29
CA LYS A 77 -0.04 -22.40 -16.80
C LYS A 77 -0.94 -22.48 -15.58
N ALA A 78 -0.81 -21.54 -14.63
CA ALA A 78 -1.70 -21.42 -13.49
C ALA A 78 -3.15 -21.16 -13.95
N CYS A 79 -3.36 -20.24 -14.87
CA CYS A 79 -4.67 -19.97 -15.49
C CYS A 79 -5.25 -21.19 -16.18
N ARG A 80 -4.46 -21.95 -16.94
CA ARG A 80 -4.92 -23.18 -17.62
C ARG A 80 -5.36 -24.25 -16.62
N LYS A 81 -4.69 -24.38 -15.49
CA LYS A 81 -5.01 -25.34 -14.44
C LYS A 81 -6.20 -24.89 -13.61
N PHE A 82 -6.18 -23.65 -13.14
CA PHE A 82 -7.21 -23.10 -12.26
C PHE A 82 -8.49 -22.72 -13.02
N LYS A 83 -8.40 -22.36 -14.30
CA LYS A 83 -9.50 -21.93 -15.18
C LYS A 83 -10.30 -20.75 -14.56
N PRO A 84 -9.67 -19.61 -14.30
CA PRO A 84 -10.34 -18.46 -13.69
C PRO A 84 -11.44 -17.92 -14.61
N ASP A 85 -12.47 -17.33 -14.01
CA ASP A 85 -13.47 -16.54 -14.71
C ASP A 85 -13.00 -15.10 -14.90
N ILE A 86 -12.20 -14.59 -13.95
CA ILE A 86 -11.64 -13.25 -13.94
C ILE A 86 -10.29 -13.24 -13.26
N LEU A 87 -9.41 -12.33 -13.69
CA LEU A 87 -8.11 -12.06 -13.06
C LEU A 87 -8.06 -10.65 -12.50
N LEU A 88 -7.42 -10.50 -11.35
CA LEU A 88 -7.14 -9.20 -10.69
C LEU A 88 -5.65 -9.05 -10.44
N SER A 89 -5.16 -7.83 -10.49
CA SER A 89 -3.80 -7.52 -10.05
C SER A 89 -3.62 -6.03 -9.75
N HIS A 90 -2.52 -5.70 -9.09
CA HIS A 90 -2.00 -4.33 -9.06
C HIS A 90 -0.91 -4.22 -10.14
N GLY A 91 -1.26 -3.69 -11.30
CA GLY A 91 -0.35 -3.40 -12.40
C GLY A 91 0.50 -4.58 -12.92
N SER A 92 -0.03 -5.83 -12.88
CA SER A 92 0.75 -6.98 -13.33
C SER A 92 0.60 -7.22 -14.83
N MET A 93 1.69 -7.12 -15.56
CA MET A 93 1.76 -7.52 -16.96
C MET A 93 1.54 -9.02 -17.13
N TYR A 94 2.02 -9.85 -16.22
CA TYR A 94 1.87 -11.32 -16.30
C TYR A 94 0.42 -11.75 -16.22
N ALA A 95 -0.35 -11.20 -15.27
CA ALA A 95 -1.78 -11.45 -15.16
C ALA A 95 -2.54 -10.97 -16.41
N ALA A 96 -2.18 -9.80 -16.94
CA ALA A 96 -2.81 -9.24 -18.14
C ALA A 96 -2.55 -10.10 -19.38
N HIS A 97 -1.29 -10.50 -19.62
CA HIS A 97 -0.92 -11.38 -20.73
C HIS A 97 -1.60 -12.75 -20.62
N ALA A 98 -1.57 -13.37 -19.44
CA ALA A 98 -2.20 -14.67 -19.21
C ALA A 98 -3.72 -14.61 -19.40
N ALA A 99 -4.37 -13.56 -18.91
CA ALA A 99 -5.81 -13.33 -19.09
C ALA A 99 -6.19 -13.25 -20.56
N TRP A 100 -5.43 -12.48 -21.35
CA TRP A 100 -5.62 -12.37 -22.79
C TRP A 100 -5.46 -13.73 -23.50
N LEU A 101 -4.42 -14.50 -23.16
CA LEU A 101 -4.16 -15.83 -23.73
C LEU A 101 -5.26 -16.84 -23.41
N VAL A 102 -5.88 -16.77 -22.23
CA VAL A 102 -6.98 -17.66 -21.85
C VAL A 102 -8.36 -17.06 -22.14
N ARG A 103 -8.41 -15.87 -22.77
CA ARG A 103 -9.65 -15.16 -23.14
C ARG A 103 -10.54 -14.86 -21.94
N LYS A 104 -9.96 -14.40 -20.85
CA LYS A 104 -10.67 -14.00 -19.63
C LYS A 104 -10.41 -12.54 -19.33
N PRO A 105 -11.34 -11.82 -18.67
CA PRO A 105 -11.12 -10.43 -18.31
C PRO A 105 -10.04 -10.29 -17.22
N HIS A 106 -9.29 -9.22 -17.31
CA HIS A 106 -8.34 -8.76 -16.30
C HIS A 106 -8.76 -7.38 -15.82
N ILE A 107 -8.78 -7.17 -14.51
CA ILE A 107 -8.98 -5.87 -13.88
C ILE A 107 -7.67 -5.51 -13.17
N ALA A 108 -7.05 -4.43 -13.59
CA ALA A 108 -5.87 -3.90 -12.93
C ALA A 108 -6.24 -2.78 -11.95
N PHE A 109 -5.51 -2.72 -10.85
CA PHE A 109 -5.42 -1.54 -9.97
C PHE A 109 -4.10 -0.85 -10.23
N ASP A 110 -4.06 0.48 -10.09
CA ASP A 110 -2.82 1.25 -10.14
C ASP A 110 -2.96 2.53 -9.31
N ASP A 111 -1.90 2.86 -8.57
CA ASP A 111 -1.73 4.10 -7.80
C ASP A 111 -0.34 4.70 -7.98
N THR A 112 0.51 4.01 -8.74
CA THR A 112 1.89 4.42 -9.01
C THR A 112 2.02 5.33 -10.21
N TYR A 113 1.08 5.23 -11.15
CA TYR A 113 1.05 6.00 -12.40
C TYR A 113 2.34 5.90 -13.24
N ASN A 114 3.04 4.75 -13.11
CA ASN A 114 4.23 4.48 -13.89
C ASN A 114 3.86 4.07 -15.32
N MET A 115 3.92 5.05 -16.25
CA MET A 115 3.52 4.84 -17.64
C MET A 115 4.32 3.74 -18.35
N GLU A 116 5.60 3.55 -18.02
CA GLU A 116 6.41 2.46 -18.60
C GLU A 116 5.82 1.09 -18.23
N GLN A 117 5.38 0.93 -17.01
CA GLN A 117 4.76 -0.31 -16.55
C GLN A 117 3.32 -0.42 -17.08
N ILE A 118 2.55 0.67 -17.07
CA ILE A 118 1.16 0.68 -17.57
C ILE A 118 1.10 0.24 -19.04
N HIS A 119 1.99 0.71 -19.89
CA HIS A 119 2.04 0.32 -21.30
C HIS A 119 2.26 -1.18 -21.54
N LEU A 120 2.81 -1.91 -20.55
CA LEU A 120 3.01 -3.35 -20.67
C LEU A 120 1.75 -4.17 -20.40
N TYR A 121 0.83 -3.70 -19.58
CA TYR A 121 -0.38 -4.45 -19.23
C TYR A 121 -1.68 -3.85 -19.76
N GLU A 122 -1.73 -2.52 -19.96
CA GLU A 122 -2.95 -1.81 -20.38
C GLU A 122 -3.56 -2.35 -21.69
N PRO A 123 -2.78 -2.69 -22.74
CA PRO A 123 -3.35 -3.24 -23.98
C PRO A 123 -4.19 -4.50 -23.76
N PHE A 124 -3.84 -5.32 -22.78
CA PHE A 124 -4.46 -6.60 -22.45
C PHE A 124 -5.48 -6.52 -21.31
N THR A 125 -5.67 -5.33 -20.73
CA THR A 125 -6.54 -5.08 -19.59
C THR A 125 -7.76 -4.30 -20.04
N PRO A 126 -8.99 -4.81 -19.87
CA PRO A 126 -10.21 -4.07 -20.23
C PRO A 126 -10.62 -3.00 -19.21
N VAL A 127 -10.14 -3.04 -17.98
CA VAL A 127 -10.45 -2.09 -16.92
C VAL A 127 -9.20 -1.79 -16.07
N LEU A 128 -8.93 -0.50 -15.88
CA LEU A 128 -7.93 0.00 -14.95
C LEU A 128 -8.64 0.79 -13.85
N LEU A 129 -8.56 0.35 -12.61
CA LEU A 129 -9.13 1.00 -11.44
C LEU A 129 -8.07 1.87 -10.77
N THR A 130 -8.36 3.16 -10.59
CA THR A 130 -7.50 4.15 -9.91
C THR A 130 -8.32 4.93 -8.90
N GLY A 131 -7.67 5.57 -7.93
CA GLY A 131 -8.36 6.52 -7.05
C GLY A 131 -8.85 7.75 -7.80
N ASP A 132 -9.83 8.45 -7.26
CA ASP A 132 -10.42 9.65 -7.88
C ASP A 132 -9.74 10.97 -7.49
N TYR A 133 -8.66 10.92 -6.70
CA TYR A 133 -7.82 12.07 -6.41
C TYR A 133 -7.17 12.63 -7.68
N GLU A 134 -6.69 13.86 -7.63
CA GLU A 134 -6.15 14.55 -8.80
C GLU A 134 -4.86 13.89 -9.34
N HIS A 135 -4.95 13.30 -10.51
CA HIS A 135 -3.82 12.76 -11.26
C HIS A 135 -4.10 12.77 -12.77
N PRO A 136 -3.05 12.72 -13.63
CA PRO A 136 -3.23 12.60 -15.07
C PRO A 136 -3.98 11.32 -15.43
N ARG A 137 -4.87 11.40 -16.42
CA ARG A 137 -5.52 10.20 -16.94
C ARG A 137 -4.50 9.31 -17.63
N VAL A 138 -4.43 8.04 -17.25
CA VAL A 138 -3.43 7.08 -17.72
C VAL A 138 -3.93 6.15 -18.81
N SER A 139 -5.26 5.99 -18.96
CA SER A 139 -5.88 5.16 -19.99
C SER A 139 -7.30 5.60 -20.29
N LYS A 140 -7.80 5.29 -21.50
CA LYS A 140 -9.24 5.40 -21.83
C LYS A 140 -10.09 4.34 -21.11
N LYS A 141 -9.46 3.28 -20.59
CA LYS A 141 -10.09 2.17 -19.85
C LYS A 141 -10.11 2.41 -18.34
N GLU A 142 -9.64 3.58 -17.90
CA GLU A 142 -9.58 3.98 -16.50
C GLU A 142 -10.98 4.27 -15.97
N ILE A 143 -11.28 3.66 -14.83
CA ILE A 143 -12.44 3.94 -13.98
C ILE A 143 -11.92 4.39 -12.63
N ARG A 144 -12.30 5.59 -12.20
CA ARG A 144 -11.89 6.15 -10.92
C ARG A 144 -12.89 5.79 -9.84
N TYR A 145 -12.40 5.34 -8.70
CA TYR A 145 -13.22 5.09 -7.51
C TYR A 145 -12.86 6.08 -6.39
N ALA A 146 -13.87 6.51 -5.64
CA ALA A 146 -13.73 7.50 -4.58
C ALA A 146 -13.02 6.89 -3.36
N GLY A 147 -11.69 6.84 -3.40
CA GLY A 147 -10.90 6.30 -2.31
C GLY A 147 -9.44 6.04 -2.65
N TYR A 148 -8.76 5.46 -1.67
CA TYR A 148 -7.36 5.03 -1.73
C TYR A 148 -7.27 3.51 -1.59
N HIS A 149 -6.16 2.92 -2.04
CA HIS A 149 -5.90 1.49 -1.86
C HIS A 149 -5.94 1.07 -0.39
N GLU A 150 -5.44 1.92 0.50
CA GLU A 150 -5.38 1.71 1.94
C GLU A 150 -6.76 1.51 2.56
N LEU A 151 -7.80 2.15 2.01
CA LEU A 151 -9.19 1.96 2.47
C LEU A 151 -9.73 0.54 2.22
N SER A 152 -9.11 -0.23 1.32
CA SER A 152 -9.51 -1.63 1.11
C SER A 152 -9.19 -2.52 2.31
N TYR A 153 -8.28 -2.12 3.19
CA TYR A 153 -7.85 -2.93 4.32
C TYR A 153 -7.76 -2.19 5.66
N LEU A 154 -7.79 -0.86 5.67
CA LEU A 154 -7.76 -0.03 6.88
C LEU A 154 -9.10 0.63 7.19
N HIS A 155 -10.10 0.49 6.30
CA HIS A 155 -11.44 0.97 6.59
C HIS A 155 -11.98 0.35 7.89
N PRO A 156 -12.66 1.11 8.76
CA PRO A 156 -13.18 0.61 10.05
C PRO A 156 -14.07 -0.64 9.95
N ASN A 157 -14.69 -0.90 8.81
CA ASN A 157 -15.46 -2.12 8.56
C ASN A 157 -14.60 -3.39 8.57
N TYR A 158 -13.28 -3.29 8.35
CA TYR A 158 -12.37 -4.43 8.17
C TYR A 158 -11.19 -4.45 9.13
N TYR A 159 -10.88 -3.32 9.74
CA TYR A 159 -9.73 -3.19 10.60
C TYR A 159 -10.04 -2.46 11.89
N THR A 160 -9.68 -3.08 12.99
CA THR A 160 -9.69 -2.49 14.33
C THR A 160 -8.30 -2.68 14.92
N PRO A 161 -7.60 -1.60 15.32
CA PRO A 161 -6.27 -1.68 15.89
C PRO A 161 -6.23 -2.54 17.18
N ASN A 162 -5.26 -3.45 17.26
CA ASN A 162 -5.05 -4.28 18.45
C ASN A 162 -4.13 -3.58 19.46
N LYS A 163 -4.69 -3.19 20.61
CA LYS A 163 -3.96 -2.51 21.69
C LYS A 163 -2.87 -3.36 22.36
N ASP A 164 -2.92 -4.67 22.24
CA ASP A 164 -1.93 -5.55 22.87
C ASP A 164 -0.52 -5.31 22.32
N ILE A 165 -0.42 -4.73 21.12
CA ILE A 165 0.85 -4.31 20.53
C ILE A 165 1.66 -3.37 21.44
N LEU A 166 1.00 -2.55 22.24
CA LEU A 166 1.68 -1.63 23.17
C LEU A 166 2.47 -2.39 24.24
N LYS A 167 1.98 -3.56 24.67
CA LYS A 167 2.70 -4.45 25.61
C LYS A 167 3.97 -5.02 24.95
N ASP A 168 3.84 -5.46 23.70
CA ASP A 168 4.97 -6.00 22.93
C ASP A 168 6.06 -4.94 22.71
N LEU A 169 5.66 -3.67 22.57
CA LEU A 169 6.55 -2.53 22.44
C LEU A 169 7.12 -2.02 23.78
N GLY A 170 6.61 -2.49 24.91
CA GLY A 170 6.94 -1.93 26.24
C GLY A 170 6.58 -0.45 26.36
N VAL A 171 5.40 -0.06 25.83
CA VAL A 171 4.89 1.32 25.83
C VAL A 171 3.55 1.36 26.54
N THR A 172 3.36 2.34 27.41
CA THR A 172 2.04 2.60 28.00
C THR A 172 1.14 3.41 27.06
N PRO A 173 -0.18 3.39 27.21
CA PRO A 173 -1.08 4.16 26.36
C PRO A 173 -0.78 5.67 26.32
N ASP A 174 -0.25 6.25 27.39
CA ASP A 174 0.05 7.68 27.49
C ASP A 174 1.44 8.06 26.98
N GLU A 175 2.34 7.09 26.85
CA GLU A 175 3.68 7.34 26.30
C GLU A 175 3.63 7.64 24.80
N LYS A 176 4.43 8.64 24.40
CA LYS A 176 4.61 8.96 22.97
C LYS A 176 5.66 8.06 22.37
N TYR A 177 5.40 7.61 21.16
CA TYR A 177 6.44 7.01 20.33
C TYR A 177 6.29 7.40 18.86
N VAL A 178 7.41 7.36 18.17
CA VAL A 178 7.53 7.60 16.72
C VAL A 178 7.87 6.29 16.04
N LEU A 179 7.13 5.94 14.99
CA LEU A 179 7.52 4.90 14.06
C LEU A 179 8.31 5.53 12.91
N VAL A 180 9.55 5.10 12.75
CA VAL A 180 10.42 5.52 11.63
C VAL A 180 10.52 4.41 10.61
N ARG A 181 10.35 4.73 9.31
CA ARG A 181 10.50 3.76 8.22
C ARG A 181 11.64 4.15 7.30
N PHE A 182 12.67 3.32 7.23
CA PHE A 182 13.73 3.41 6.23
C PHE A 182 13.57 2.31 5.19
N ILE A 183 13.68 2.70 3.91
CA ILE A 183 13.56 1.79 2.78
C ILE A 183 14.93 1.44 2.20
N ALA A 184 15.01 0.30 1.52
CA ALA A 184 16.15 -0.07 0.69
C ALA A 184 15.89 0.39 -0.74
N LEU A 185 16.57 1.43 -1.21
CA LEU A 185 16.45 1.97 -2.57
C LEU A 185 17.14 1.03 -3.58
N ASN A 186 16.53 -0.13 -3.85
CA ASN A 186 17.06 -1.18 -4.72
C ASN A 186 16.16 -1.48 -5.93
N ALA A 187 15.02 -0.81 -6.07
CA ALA A 187 14.09 -1.06 -7.17
C ALA A 187 14.50 -0.29 -8.45
N THR A 188 14.01 -0.71 -9.61
CA THR A 188 14.36 -0.09 -10.89
C THR A 188 13.86 1.36 -10.99
N HIS A 189 12.74 1.66 -10.36
CA HIS A 189 12.18 3.02 -10.27
C HIS A 189 12.92 3.92 -9.26
N ASP A 190 13.82 3.35 -8.45
CA ASP A 190 14.66 4.10 -7.51
C ASP A 190 15.95 4.63 -8.16
N ILE A 191 16.20 4.29 -9.41
CA ILE A 191 17.43 4.73 -10.14
C ILE A 191 17.46 6.26 -10.18
N GLY A 192 18.48 6.84 -9.55
CA GLY A 192 18.65 8.30 -9.42
C GLY A 192 18.01 8.90 -8.15
N ASN A 193 17.19 8.16 -7.40
CA ASN A 193 16.69 8.59 -6.09
C ASN A 193 17.71 8.28 -5.00
N LYS A 194 18.16 9.34 -4.33
CA LYS A 194 18.98 9.22 -3.11
C LYS A 194 18.02 9.35 -1.91
N GLY A 195 18.00 8.34 -1.06
CA GLY A 195 17.28 8.41 0.21
C GLY A 195 17.96 9.37 1.19
N ILE A 196 17.44 9.43 2.39
CA ILE A 196 18.04 10.22 3.48
C ILE A 196 19.45 9.70 3.77
N PRO A 197 20.49 10.55 3.73
CA PRO A 197 21.85 10.15 4.05
C PRO A 197 21.98 9.61 5.48
N THR A 198 22.85 8.61 5.66
CA THR A 198 23.04 7.91 6.95
C THR A 198 23.29 8.86 8.13
N LYS A 199 24.13 9.88 7.94
CA LYS A 199 24.40 10.89 8.98
C LYS A 199 23.12 11.58 9.43
N GLN A 200 22.29 12.02 8.48
CA GLN A 200 21.03 12.71 8.77
C GLN A 200 19.98 11.78 9.39
N LYS A 201 19.95 10.49 9.01
CA LYS A 201 19.12 9.46 9.69
C LYS A 201 19.48 9.39 11.18
N ILE A 202 20.77 9.33 11.50
CA ILE A 202 21.26 9.25 12.88
C ILE A 202 20.92 10.53 13.67
N GLU A 203 21.17 11.69 13.07
CA GLU A 203 20.89 12.99 13.70
C GLU A 203 19.40 13.18 13.97
N ALA A 204 18.55 12.86 12.99
CA ALA A 204 17.10 12.98 13.13
C ALA A 204 16.55 12.03 14.20
N VAL A 205 16.94 10.76 14.19
CA VAL A 205 16.51 9.80 15.23
C VAL A 205 16.94 10.28 16.61
N LYS A 206 18.20 10.71 16.80
CA LYS A 206 18.69 11.27 18.07
C LYS A 206 17.92 12.52 18.51
N ALA A 207 17.47 13.34 17.58
CA ALA A 207 16.65 14.51 17.91
C ALA A 207 15.24 14.09 18.38
N LEU A 208 14.63 13.11 17.74
CA LEU A 208 13.29 12.59 18.08
C LEU A 208 13.27 11.88 19.44
N THR A 209 14.34 11.16 19.82
CA THR A 209 14.42 10.46 21.12
C THR A 209 14.34 11.39 22.34
N LYS A 210 14.55 12.69 22.15
CA LYS A 210 14.34 13.69 23.21
C LYS A 210 12.87 13.94 23.54
N TYR A 211 11.95 13.53 22.69
CA TYR A 211 10.52 13.84 22.81
C TYR A 211 9.63 12.61 22.87
N ALA A 212 10.11 11.46 22.37
CA ALA A 212 9.33 10.23 22.31
C ALA A 212 10.24 8.99 22.23
N LYS A 213 9.72 7.81 22.57
CA LYS A 213 10.39 6.55 22.19
C LYS A 213 10.43 6.45 20.67
N VAL A 214 11.49 5.86 20.11
CA VAL A 214 11.62 5.67 18.66
C VAL A 214 11.70 4.18 18.35
N PHE A 215 10.91 3.74 17.38
CA PHE A 215 10.99 2.40 16.79
C PHE A 215 11.27 2.53 15.31
N ILE A 216 12.24 1.76 14.80
CA ILE A 216 12.66 1.82 13.39
C ILE A 216 12.31 0.52 12.68
N SER A 217 11.41 0.61 11.71
CA SER A 217 11.19 -0.45 10.71
C SER A 217 12.10 -0.19 9.52
N SER A 218 12.95 -1.14 9.15
CA SER A 218 13.90 -0.98 8.05
C SER A 218 13.95 -2.22 7.17
N GLU A 219 13.94 -2.02 5.85
CA GLU A 219 14.16 -3.09 4.87
C GLU A 219 15.62 -3.47 4.72
N GLY A 220 16.52 -2.56 5.07
CA GLY A 220 17.95 -2.73 4.95
C GLY A 220 18.66 -2.87 6.30
N VAL A 221 19.98 -2.96 6.20
CA VAL A 221 20.87 -2.92 7.37
C VAL A 221 20.84 -1.50 7.95
N LEU A 222 20.57 -1.39 9.25
CA LEU A 222 20.66 -0.11 9.95
C LEU A 222 22.11 0.21 10.31
N PRO A 223 22.48 1.50 10.42
CA PRO A 223 23.71 1.93 11.08
C PRO A 223 23.75 1.37 12.50
N GLN A 224 24.94 1.03 12.97
CA GLN A 224 25.13 0.42 14.32
C GLN A 224 24.51 1.27 15.42
N GLU A 225 24.62 2.58 15.33
CA GLU A 225 24.04 3.53 16.29
C GLU A 225 22.51 3.49 16.35
N LEU A 226 21.85 3.01 15.30
CA LEU A 226 20.39 2.94 15.20
C LEU A 226 19.83 1.55 15.50
N GLU A 227 20.65 0.51 15.56
CA GLU A 227 20.18 -0.88 15.80
C GLU A 227 19.42 -1.03 17.12
N GLN A 228 19.74 -0.27 18.14
CA GLN A 228 19.03 -0.27 19.42
C GLN A 228 17.54 0.14 19.31
N TYR A 229 17.17 0.86 18.24
CA TYR A 229 15.80 1.32 17.97
C TYR A 229 15.04 0.42 17.02
N ARG A 230 15.67 -0.66 16.53
CA ARG A 230 15.03 -1.57 15.57
C ARG A 230 13.75 -2.16 16.15
N LEU A 231 12.66 -2.02 15.39
CA LEU A 231 11.38 -2.65 15.69
C LEU A 231 11.53 -4.17 15.63
N LYS A 232 11.10 -4.85 16.68
CA LYS A 232 11.23 -6.33 16.83
C LYS A 232 9.91 -7.07 16.66
N THR A 233 8.84 -6.37 16.28
CA THR A 233 7.53 -6.99 16.03
C THR A 233 7.52 -7.75 14.71
N ARG A 234 6.54 -8.64 14.55
CA ARG A 234 6.33 -9.35 13.29
C ARG A 234 5.82 -8.40 12.22
N PRO A 235 6.11 -8.64 10.91
CA PRO A 235 5.69 -7.75 9.83
C PRO A 235 4.18 -7.49 9.80
N GLU A 236 3.34 -8.50 10.08
CA GLU A 236 1.89 -8.36 10.10
C GLU A 236 1.36 -7.46 11.22
N GLN A 237 2.16 -7.17 12.24
CA GLN A 237 1.82 -6.28 13.36
C GLN A 237 2.14 -4.80 13.07
N LEU A 238 2.82 -4.49 11.96
CA LEU A 238 3.28 -3.13 11.68
C LEU A 238 2.15 -2.11 11.63
N ILE A 239 0.99 -2.50 11.12
CA ILE A 239 -0.20 -1.65 11.08
C ILE A 239 -0.69 -1.32 12.49
N ASP A 240 -0.69 -2.30 13.41
CA ASP A 240 -1.05 -2.05 14.81
C ASP A 240 -0.02 -1.15 15.50
N VAL A 241 1.27 -1.35 15.24
CA VAL A 241 2.32 -0.44 15.73
C VAL A 241 2.08 0.98 15.24
N MET A 242 1.70 1.16 13.99
CA MET A 242 1.44 2.48 13.39
C MET A 242 0.19 3.14 14.00
N ALA A 243 -0.88 2.38 14.22
CA ALA A 243 -2.17 2.89 14.67
C ALA A 243 -2.14 3.58 16.04
N PHE A 244 -1.17 3.25 16.90
CA PHE A 244 -0.98 3.87 18.21
C PHE A 244 0.22 4.81 18.30
N ALA A 245 0.96 5.01 17.21
CA ALA A 245 2.06 5.93 17.15
C ALA A 245 1.58 7.38 17.33
N SER A 246 2.42 8.21 17.95
CA SER A 246 2.18 9.66 18.01
C SER A 246 2.58 10.35 16.71
N LEU A 247 3.45 9.71 15.94
CA LEU A 247 3.96 10.21 14.67
C LEU A 247 4.57 9.05 13.87
N VAL A 248 4.42 9.12 12.57
CA VAL A 248 5.14 8.28 11.60
C VAL A 248 6.05 9.16 10.75
N TRP A 249 7.29 8.74 10.53
CA TRP A 249 8.24 9.47 9.69
C TRP A 249 9.10 8.52 8.88
N GLY A 250 9.39 8.86 7.63
CA GLY A 250 10.36 8.09 6.85
C GLY A 250 10.37 8.34 5.35
N GLU A 251 10.97 7.38 4.64
CA GLU A 251 11.21 7.43 3.20
C GLU A 251 10.15 6.66 2.39
N SER A 252 9.35 5.83 3.04
CA SER A 252 8.29 5.05 2.40
C SER A 252 7.15 5.96 1.95
N ILE A 253 6.52 5.64 0.83
CA ILE A 253 5.31 6.32 0.35
C ILE A 253 4.05 5.65 0.94
N THR A 254 4.02 4.32 1.02
CA THR A 254 2.86 3.56 1.52
C THR A 254 2.59 3.78 3.01
N ILE A 255 3.65 3.78 3.84
CA ILE A 255 3.51 3.88 5.31
C ILE A 255 2.86 5.20 5.76
N PRO A 256 3.22 6.38 5.22
CA PRO A 256 2.51 7.63 5.54
C PRO A 256 1.04 7.63 5.11
N ALA A 257 0.70 7.03 3.97
CA ALA A 257 -0.69 6.91 3.55
C ALA A 257 -1.51 5.99 4.47
N GLU A 258 -0.93 4.85 4.86
CA GLU A 258 -1.54 3.99 5.88
C GLU A 258 -1.76 4.75 7.19
N ALA A 259 -0.75 5.54 7.64
CA ALA A 259 -0.87 6.35 8.84
C ALA A 259 -1.97 7.42 8.72
N ALA A 260 -2.10 8.07 7.56
CA ALA A 260 -3.15 9.05 7.29
C ALA A 260 -4.54 8.42 7.44
N VAL A 261 -4.78 7.26 6.81
CA VAL A 261 -6.04 6.50 6.93
C VAL A 261 -6.29 6.01 8.36
N LEU A 262 -5.26 5.76 9.15
CA LEU A 262 -5.38 5.41 10.57
C LEU A 262 -5.62 6.63 11.48
N GLY A 263 -5.49 7.85 10.97
CA GLY A 263 -5.58 9.09 11.75
C GLY A 263 -4.36 9.33 12.63
N VAL A 264 -3.17 9.04 12.10
CA VAL A 264 -1.87 9.26 12.74
C VAL A 264 -1.07 10.27 11.94
N PRO A 265 -0.47 11.30 12.58
CA PRO A 265 0.39 12.25 11.88
C PRO A 265 1.53 11.56 11.13
N ALA A 266 1.75 11.92 9.88
CA ALA A 266 2.80 11.31 9.07
C ALA A 266 3.66 12.33 8.33
N MET A 267 4.97 12.05 8.25
CA MET A 267 5.94 12.80 7.45
C MET A 267 6.59 11.88 6.42
N ASN A 268 6.55 12.28 5.17
CA ASN A 268 7.24 11.60 4.08
C ASN A 268 8.43 12.42 3.60
N ASN A 269 9.61 11.83 3.55
CA ASN A 269 10.78 12.41 2.88
C ASN A 269 11.16 11.54 1.69
N ASN A 270 10.59 11.86 0.52
CA ASN A 270 10.85 11.12 -0.71
C ASN A 270 10.83 12.07 -1.91
N ASN A 271 11.68 11.81 -2.91
CA ASN A 271 11.74 12.60 -4.13
C ASN A 271 10.71 12.16 -5.19
N MET A 272 10.09 11.01 -5.02
CA MET A 272 9.05 10.52 -5.91
C MET A 272 7.74 11.25 -5.64
N LYS A 273 7.04 11.62 -6.69
CA LYS A 273 5.70 12.20 -6.60
C LYS A 273 4.68 11.10 -6.31
N SER A 274 3.90 11.24 -5.25
CA SER A 274 2.74 10.42 -4.95
C SER A 274 1.49 11.27 -4.96
N TYR A 275 0.58 10.99 -5.88
CA TYR A 275 -0.64 11.79 -6.05
C TYR A 275 -1.59 11.63 -4.87
N TYR A 276 -1.73 10.43 -4.33
CA TYR A 276 -2.59 10.17 -3.17
C TYR A 276 -2.05 10.80 -1.89
N LEU A 277 -0.71 10.79 -1.64
CA LEU A 277 -0.15 11.51 -0.50
C LEU A 277 -0.32 13.02 -0.60
N ILE A 278 -0.23 13.57 -1.82
CA ILE A 278 -0.48 14.98 -2.05
C ILE A 278 -1.94 15.31 -1.75
N ASP A 279 -2.87 14.47 -2.15
CA ASP A 279 -4.29 14.61 -1.86
C ASP A 279 -4.58 14.53 -0.35
N GLU A 280 -4.01 13.55 0.35
CA GLU A 280 -4.11 13.42 1.81
C GLU A 280 -3.53 14.61 2.58
N GLN A 281 -2.46 15.22 2.04
CA GLN A 281 -1.88 16.46 2.57
C GLN A 281 -2.80 17.65 2.33
N ASP A 282 -3.16 17.92 1.06
CA ASP A 282 -3.75 19.18 0.63
C ASP A 282 -5.25 19.27 0.99
N ASN A 283 -5.99 18.16 0.87
CA ASN A 283 -7.43 18.12 1.13
C ASN A 283 -7.79 17.75 2.58
N TYR A 284 -6.91 17.00 3.26
CA TYR A 284 -7.20 16.49 4.61
C TYR A 284 -6.20 16.93 5.68
N GLY A 285 -5.00 17.38 5.30
CA GLY A 285 -3.96 17.78 6.26
C GLY A 285 -3.50 16.63 7.16
N LEU A 286 -3.53 15.39 6.66
CA LEU A 286 -3.21 14.18 7.41
C LEU A 286 -1.73 13.84 7.40
N CYS A 287 -1.02 14.20 6.33
CA CYS A 287 0.41 13.98 6.19
C CYS A 287 1.14 15.25 5.70
N TYR A 288 2.46 15.20 5.67
CA TYR A 288 3.33 16.25 5.16
C TYR A 288 4.41 15.64 4.27
N CYS A 289 4.48 16.11 3.01
CA CYS A 289 5.40 15.60 2.02
C CYS A 289 6.58 16.56 1.83
N TYR A 290 7.78 16.04 1.99
CA TYR A 290 9.04 16.75 1.84
C TYR A 290 9.98 15.98 0.90
N LYS A 291 10.91 16.67 0.26
CA LYS A 291 12.00 16.01 -0.49
C LYS A 291 13.07 15.47 0.45
N SER A 292 13.97 14.63 -0.09
CA SER A 292 15.09 14.06 0.66
C SER A 292 16.36 14.96 0.65
N ASN A 293 16.24 16.24 0.31
CA ASN A 293 17.34 17.21 0.45
C ASN A 293 17.46 17.70 1.91
N GLU A 294 18.59 18.30 2.25
CA GLU A 294 18.92 18.71 3.63
C GLU A 294 17.93 19.73 4.20
N ASP A 295 17.55 20.73 3.40
CA ASP A 295 16.61 21.79 3.86
C ASP A 295 15.22 21.20 4.18
N ASP A 296 14.71 20.37 3.33
CA ASP A 296 13.40 19.74 3.53
C ASP A 296 13.43 18.69 4.65
N LEU A 297 14.55 17.99 4.84
CA LEU A 297 14.73 17.09 5.99
C LEU A 297 14.72 17.89 7.31
N ASN A 298 15.37 19.05 7.35
CA ASN A 298 15.37 19.93 8.52
C ASN A 298 13.94 20.45 8.79
N LYS A 299 13.20 20.88 7.78
CA LYS A 299 11.79 21.30 7.92
C LYS A 299 10.91 20.15 8.43
N ALA A 300 11.05 18.95 7.86
CA ALA A 300 10.33 17.77 8.30
C ALA A 300 10.62 17.44 9.78
N LEU A 301 11.88 17.45 10.18
CA LEU A 301 12.29 17.20 11.56
C LEU A 301 11.74 18.27 12.52
N GLN A 302 11.78 19.54 12.15
CA GLN A 302 11.20 20.62 12.93
C GLN A 302 9.70 20.42 13.12
N LYS A 303 8.98 20.03 12.05
CA LYS A 303 7.55 19.73 12.11
C LYS A 303 7.24 18.51 12.98
N CYS A 304 8.05 17.45 12.90
CA CYS A 304 7.95 16.31 13.82
C CYS A 304 8.05 16.75 15.28
N ILE A 305 9.07 17.57 15.60
CA ILE A 305 9.30 18.06 16.97
C ILE A 305 8.16 18.98 17.44
N GLU A 306 7.65 19.85 16.57
CA GLU A 306 6.48 20.70 16.86
C GLU A 306 5.27 19.84 17.27
N LEU A 307 4.96 18.81 16.50
CA LEU A 307 3.84 17.92 16.80
C LEU A 307 4.07 17.09 18.07
N LEU A 308 5.27 16.60 18.30
CA LEU A 308 5.61 15.83 19.50
C LEU A 308 5.61 16.66 20.80
N LYS A 309 5.73 17.99 20.72
CA LYS A 309 5.59 18.88 21.88
C LYS A 309 4.15 19.08 22.32
N ARG A 310 3.17 18.81 21.44
CA ARG A 310 1.74 18.93 21.75
C ARG A 310 1.32 17.81 22.70
N ASP A 311 0.20 17.99 23.40
CA ASP A 311 -0.42 16.91 24.16
C ASP A 311 -0.78 15.73 23.24
N LYS A 312 -0.60 14.48 23.72
CA LYS A 312 -0.83 13.28 22.92
C LYS A 312 -2.30 13.10 22.57
N GLN A 313 -3.18 13.39 23.53
CA GLN A 313 -4.63 13.18 23.35
C GLN A 313 -5.21 14.23 22.40
N ASP A 314 -4.81 15.50 22.54
CA ASP A 314 -5.21 16.59 21.65
C ASP A 314 -4.74 16.33 20.21
N LEU A 315 -3.47 15.91 20.04
CA LEU A 315 -2.92 15.56 18.73
C LEU A 315 -3.70 14.41 18.08
N SER A 316 -3.95 13.35 18.85
CA SER A 316 -4.71 12.19 18.38
C SER A 316 -6.16 12.55 18.02
N ALA A 317 -6.81 13.40 18.82
CA ALA A 317 -8.19 13.84 18.55
C ALA A 317 -8.29 14.64 17.24
N GLU A 318 -7.35 15.56 17.00
CA GLU A 318 -7.31 16.34 15.77
C GLU A 318 -7.13 15.43 14.54
N TRP A 319 -6.15 14.51 14.56
CA TRP A 319 -5.92 13.63 13.42
C TRP A 319 -7.06 12.64 13.17
N LYS A 320 -7.71 12.18 14.23
CA LYS A 320 -8.95 11.37 14.09
C LYS A 320 -10.07 12.16 13.43
N ALA A 321 -10.27 13.42 13.79
CA ALA A 321 -11.29 14.26 13.15
C ALA A 321 -10.99 14.48 11.65
N LYS A 322 -9.73 14.69 11.28
CA LYS A 322 -9.28 14.79 9.88
C LYS A 322 -9.51 13.48 9.13
N ARG A 323 -9.17 12.34 9.75
CA ARG A 323 -9.44 11.01 9.21
C ARG A 323 -10.93 10.75 9.02
N ASP A 324 -11.76 11.13 9.98
CA ASP A 324 -13.20 10.93 9.89
C ASP A 324 -13.81 11.73 8.73
N LYS A 325 -13.28 12.93 8.44
CA LYS A 325 -13.61 13.66 7.21
C LYS A 325 -13.23 12.85 5.98
N LEU A 326 -11.99 12.32 5.92
CA LEU A 326 -11.55 11.49 4.79
C LEU A 326 -12.47 10.28 4.60
N LEU A 327 -12.82 9.56 5.67
CA LEU A 327 -13.71 8.39 5.59
C LEU A 327 -15.13 8.77 5.12
N ASN A 328 -15.65 9.93 5.51
CA ASN A 328 -16.97 10.41 5.08
C ASN A 328 -16.99 10.81 3.59
N ASP A 329 -15.87 11.30 3.07
CA ASP A 329 -15.77 11.71 1.67
C ASP A 329 -15.63 10.50 0.72
N HIS A 330 -15.07 9.38 1.20
CA HIS A 330 -14.74 8.21 0.40
C HIS A 330 -15.71 7.04 0.61
N ILE A 331 -15.55 6.00 -0.22
CA ILE A 331 -16.37 4.79 -0.19
C ILE A 331 -15.63 3.64 0.52
N ASP A 332 -16.39 2.61 0.93
CA ASP A 332 -15.83 1.30 1.26
C ASP A 332 -15.30 0.63 -0.03
N VAL A 333 -14.00 0.77 -0.26
CA VAL A 333 -13.32 0.28 -1.46
C VAL A 333 -13.44 -1.24 -1.62
N THR A 334 -13.45 -1.99 -0.51
CA THR A 334 -13.63 -3.44 -0.57
C THR A 334 -15.06 -3.82 -0.96
N ALA A 335 -16.07 -3.16 -0.41
CA ALA A 335 -17.47 -3.40 -0.79
C ALA A 335 -17.70 -3.05 -2.27
N PHE A 336 -17.14 -1.92 -2.73
CA PHE A 336 -17.15 -1.54 -4.14
C PHE A 336 -16.50 -2.60 -5.02
N LEU A 337 -15.31 -3.09 -4.66
CA LEU A 337 -14.59 -4.09 -5.44
C LEU A 337 -15.36 -5.42 -5.52
N VAL A 338 -15.94 -5.87 -4.40
CA VAL A 338 -16.79 -7.07 -4.37
C VAL A 338 -17.96 -6.93 -5.35
N TRP A 339 -18.69 -5.81 -5.28
CA TRP A 339 -19.77 -5.53 -6.20
C TRP A 339 -19.28 -5.45 -7.66
N PHE A 340 -18.16 -4.74 -7.89
CA PHE A 340 -17.64 -4.52 -9.23
C PHE A 340 -17.29 -5.83 -9.94
N VAL A 341 -16.63 -6.74 -9.21
CA VAL A 341 -16.21 -8.05 -9.74
C VAL A 341 -17.39 -8.99 -9.93
N GLU A 342 -18.31 -9.06 -8.97
CA GLU A 342 -19.50 -9.94 -9.06
C GLU A 342 -20.43 -9.56 -10.21
N ASN A 343 -20.50 -8.28 -10.56
CA ASN A 343 -21.40 -7.77 -11.60
C ASN A 343 -20.68 -7.45 -12.92
N TYR A 344 -19.41 -7.83 -13.05
CA TYR A 344 -18.66 -7.62 -14.30
C TYR A 344 -19.23 -8.54 -15.42
N PRO A 345 -19.44 -8.04 -16.66
CA PRO A 345 -19.01 -6.75 -17.20
C PRO A 345 -20.03 -5.60 -17.01
N GLY A 346 -21.21 -5.83 -16.47
CA GLY A 346 -22.24 -4.81 -16.28
C GLY A 346 -21.78 -3.66 -15.39
N SER A 347 -21.01 -3.97 -14.35
CA SER A 347 -20.44 -2.96 -13.43
C SER A 347 -19.52 -1.96 -14.13
N LYS A 348 -18.74 -2.41 -15.11
CA LYS A 348 -17.95 -1.52 -15.97
C LYS A 348 -18.82 -0.50 -16.69
N GLN A 349 -19.91 -0.97 -17.31
CA GLN A 349 -20.85 -0.09 -18.03
C GLN A 349 -21.49 0.90 -17.07
N ILE A 350 -21.99 0.42 -15.93
CA ILE A 350 -22.61 1.28 -14.90
C ILE A 350 -21.65 2.38 -14.46
N MET A 351 -20.41 2.04 -14.12
CA MET A 351 -19.42 3.03 -13.69
C MET A 351 -18.97 3.99 -14.79
N THR A 352 -19.04 3.56 -16.06
CA THR A 352 -18.72 4.40 -17.21
C THR A 352 -19.85 5.44 -17.44
N ASP A 353 -21.10 5.00 -17.35
CA ASP A 353 -22.27 5.82 -17.64
C ASP A 353 -22.67 6.71 -16.44
N ASN A 354 -22.46 6.22 -15.24
CA ASN A 354 -22.79 6.89 -13.97
C ASN A 354 -21.71 6.64 -12.92
N PRO A 355 -20.61 7.42 -12.92
CA PRO A 355 -19.55 7.29 -11.91
C PRO A 355 -20.02 7.46 -10.46
N ASP A 356 -21.08 8.23 -10.23
CA ASP A 356 -21.61 8.51 -8.88
C ASP A 356 -22.32 7.28 -8.28
N TYR A 357 -22.60 6.25 -9.07
CA TYR A 357 -23.15 5.00 -8.56
C TYR A 357 -22.32 4.39 -7.42
N GLN A 358 -21.02 4.64 -7.41
CA GLN A 358 -20.10 4.18 -6.37
C GLN A 358 -20.44 4.71 -4.97
N TYR A 359 -21.05 5.90 -4.83
CA TYR A 359 -21.36 6.49 -3.52
C TYR A 359 -22.44 5.73 -2.71
N ARG A 360 -23.05 4.72 -3.30
CA ARG A 360 -23.87 3.75 -2.55
C ARG A 360 -23.06 2.83 -1.63
N PHE A 361 -21.76 2.84 -1.73
CA PHE A 361 -20.81 2.09 -0.90
C PHE A 361 -20.19 2.94 0.23
N LYS A 362 -20.78 4.11 0.52
CA LYS A 362 -20.44 4.91 1.70
C LYS A 362 -20.96 4.26 2.98
#